data_4412c4e7c4e878ec70c3db38bf6a9387
#
_entry.id   4412c4e7c4e878ec70c3db38bf6a9387
#
_cell.length_a   1.000
_cell.length_b   1.000
_cell.length_c   1.000
_cell.angle_alpha   90.00
_cell.angle_beta   90.00
_cell.angle_gamma   90.00
#
_symmetry.space_group_name_H-M   'P 1'
#
loop_
_entity.id
_entity.type
_entity.pdbx_description
1 polymer ?
#
loop_
_entity_poly.entity_id
_entity_poly.type
_entity_poly.pdbx_seq_one_letter_code
_entity_poly.pdbx_strand_id
1 'polypeptide(L)'
;MGLGLRWYHFGLWAGFIIFMAFMPEFVSKGTLRTIIFANFLAVFAISWDVLSGRTGYISFGHPFLIGIGAYTTAILTKRFDIPVEYAIPAAVIMTMIGGTIMFLPALRIKGSYFALVSLAFMELMYQLVQVIRPDLTGGTRGMSGLVTLTRGAVNGYYLSLTLMIVVALCMWLLMRTRLGTALSAIGMNEESVKGSGLSPTKLKLFAFMTSALVAGLGGAFYVHYLGSIAPR
;
A
#
# COMPACT_ATOMS: atom_id res chain seq x y z
N MET A 1 -4.85 1.74 -29.14
CA MET A 1 -6.22 1.20 -29.06
C MET A 1 -6.90 1.84 -27.86
N GLY A 2 -7.76 2.83 -28.08
CA GLY A 2 -8.56 3.44 -27.02
C GLY A 2 -9.60 2.43 -26.56
N LEU A 3 -9.44 1.93 -25.34
CA LEU A 3 -10.53 1.30 -24.62
C LEU A 3 -11.57 2.40 -24.38
N GLY A 4 -12.47 2.59 -25.35
CA GLY A 4 -13.68 3.39 -25.15
C GLY A 4 -14.42 2.80 -23.97
N LEU A 5 -14.28 3.39 -22.80
CA LEU A 5 -15.14 3.06 -21.68
C LEU A 5 -16.56 3.43 -22.15
N ARG A 6 -17.34 2.41 -22.46
CA ARG A 6 -18.74 2.60 -22.83
C ARG A 6 -19.46 3.11 -21.59
N TRP A 7 -20.39 4.01 -21.76
CA TRP A 7 -21.14 4.70 -20.69
C TRP A 7 -21.66 3.76 -19.58
N TYR A 8 -21.98 2.52 -19.93
CA TYR A 8 -22.45 1.54 -18.96
C TYR A 8 -21.41 1.15 -17.91
N HIS A 9 -20.10 1.23 -18.21
CA HIS A 9 -19.06 0.97 -17.20
C HIS A 9 -19.07 2.05 -16.11
N PHE A 10 -19.27 3.32 -16.48
CA PHE A 10 -19.43 4.38 -15.49
C PHE A 10 -20.68 4.19 -14.63
N GLY A 11 -21.80 3.78 -15.25
CA GLY A 11 -23.02 3.45 -14.52
C GLY A 11 -22.84 2.29 -13.55
N LEU A 12 -22.15 1.22 -13.96
CA LEU A 12 -21.85 0.08 -13.09
C LEU A 12 -20.97 0.45 -11.90
N TRP A 13 -19.90 1.25 -12.13
CA TRP A 13 -19.05 1.71 -11.04
C TRP A 13 -19.77 2.67 -10.09
N ALA A 14 -20.58 3.60 -10.62
CA ALA A 14 -21.39 4.48 -9.81
C ALA A 14 -22.40 3.70 -8.96
N GLY A 15 -23.10 2.73 -9.59
CA GLY A 15 -24.04 1.84 -8.89
C GLY A 15 -23.36 1.03 -7.79
N PHE A 16 -22.15 0.50 -8.04
CA PHE A 16 -21.37 -0.22 -7.05
C PHE A 16 -20.97 0.67 -5.87
N ILE A 17 -20.50 1.89 -6.13
CA ILE A 17 -20.11 2.85 -5.07
C ILE A 17 -21.32 3.24 -4.24
N ILE A 18 -22.48 3.51 -4.88
CA ILE A 18 -23.73 3.83 -4.18
C ILE A 18 -24.17 2.64 -3.32
N PHE A 19 -24.15 1.42 -3.87
CA PHE A 19 -24.47 0.21 -3.12
C PHE A 19 -23.58 0.06 -1.89
N MET A 20 -22.27 0.23 -2.05
CA MET A 20 -21.32 0.20 -0.94
C MET A 20 -21.59 1.31 0.09
N ALA A 21 -22.00 2.51 -0.34
CA ALA A 21 -22.29 3.61 0.59
C ALA A 21 -23.48 3.32 1.52
N PHE A 22 -24.48 2.57 1.05
CA PHE A 22 -25.64 2.18 1.87
C PHE A 22 -25.43 0.88 2.65
N MET A 23 -24.32 0.16 2.44
CA MET A 23 -24.05 -1.13 3.07
C MET A 23 -24.15 -1.13 4.61
N PRO A 24 -23.70 -0.07 5.33
CA PRO A 24 -23.76 -0.05 6.80
C PRO A 24 -25.17 -0.14 7.39
N GLU A 25 -26.20 0.20 6.63
CA GLU A 25 -27.61 0.15 7.09
C GLU A 25 -28.17 -1.28 7.04
N PHE A 26 -27.62 -2.14 6.19
CA PHE A 26 -28.16 -3.47 5.92
C PHE A 26 -27.36 -4.61 6.58
N VAL A 27 -26.17 -4.34 7.13
CA VAL A 27 -25.29 -5.40 7.64
C VAL A 27 -24.97 -5.25 9.12
N SER A 28 -24.72 -6.38 9.77
CA SER A 28 -24.33 -6.40 11.18
C SER A 28 -22.95 -5.74 11.40
N LYS A 29 -22.71 -5.26 12.62
CA LYS A 29 -21.40 -4.66 13.00
C LYS A 29 -20.22 -5.62 12.80
N GLY A 30 -20.44 -6.93 12.94
CA GLY A 30 -19.43 -7.96 12.69
C GLY A 30 -19.06 -8.03 11.21
N THR A 31 -20.07 -8.14 10.34
CA THR A 31 -19.89 -8.14 8.88
C THR A 31 -19.22 -6.84 8.41
N LEU A 32 -19.60 -5.71 9.00
CA LEU A 32 -19.01 -4.41 8.67
C LEU A 32 -17.50 -4.37 8.93
N ARG A 33 -17.03 -4.95 10.05
CA ARG A 33 -15.60 -5.08 10.35
C ARG A 33 -14.86 -5.93 9.33
N THR A 34 -15.49 -7.01 8.84
CA THR A 34 -14.90 -7.84 7.78
C THR A 34 -14.76 -7.06 6.48
N ILE A 35 -15.76 -6.24 6.13
CA ILE A 35 -15.70 -5.41 4.92
C ILE A 35 -14.64 -4.30 5.06
N ILE A 36 -14.48 -3.70 6.24
CA ILE A 36 -13.40 -2.74 6.51
C ILE A 36 -12.04 -3.38 6.26
N PHE A 37 -11.83 -4.58 6.78
CA PHE A 37 -10.60 -5.33 6.53
C PHE A 37 -10.39 -5.63 5.05
N ALA A 38 -11.45 -6.03 4.33
CA ALA A 38 -11.40 -6.26 2.89
C ALA A 38 -11.03 -4.97 2.10
N ASN A 39 -11.56 -3.81 2.51
CA ASN A 39 -11.19 -2.52 1.90
C ASN A 39 -9.69 -2.21 2.06
N PHE A 40 -9.10 -2.45 3.26
CA PHE A 40 -7.66 -2.29 3.45
C PHE A 40 -6.86 -3.30 2.64
N LEU A 41 -7.30 -4.57 2.56
CA LEU A 41 -6.68 -5.57 1.69
C LEU A 41 -6.72 -5.15 0.22
N ALA A 42 -7.81 -4.53 -0.23
CA ALA A 42 -7.91 -3.98 -1.59
C ALA A 42 -6.87 -2.87 -1.84
N VAL A 43 -6.65 -1.97 -0.87
CA VAL A 43 -5.59 -0.95 -0.97
C VAL A 43 -4.21 -1.61 -1.08
N PHE A 44 -3.93 -2.65 -0.30
CA PHE A 44 -2.66 -3.39 -0.36
C PHE A 44 -2.51 -4.14 -1.68
N ALA A 45 -3.58 -4.74 -2.20
CA ALA A 45 -3.59 -5.41 -3.49
C ALA A 45 -3.33 -4.43 -4.65
N ILE A 46 -3.92 -3.23 -4.61
CA ILE A 46 -3.67 -2.17 -5.59
C ILE A 46 -2.19 -1.74 -5.54
N SER A 47 -1.62 -1.57 -4.34
CA SER A 47 -0.20 -1.29 -4.16
C SER A 47 0.68 -2.36 -4.82
N TRP A 48 0.36 -3.63 -4.58
CA TRP A 48 1.07 -4.77 -5.15
C TRP A 48 0.94 -4.83 -6.68
N ASP A 49 -0.26 -4.58 -7.23
CA ASP A 49 -0.52 -4.59 -8.68
C ASP A 49 0.34 -3.55 -9.42
N VAL A 50 0.53 -2.37 -8.85
CA VAL A 50 1.36 -1.31 -9.47
C VAL A 50 2.79 -1.79 -9.72
N LEU A 51 3.39 -2.50 -8.78
CA LEU A 51 4.73 -3.05 -8.93
C LEU A 51 4.69 -4.39 -9.67
N SER A 52 4.06 -5.40 -9.07
CA SER A 52 4.16 -6.78 -9.53
C SER A 52 3.29 -7.05 -10.75
N GLY A 53 2.07 -6.53 -10.76
CA GLY A 53 1.13 -6.75 -11.87
C GLY A 53 1.54 -6.00 -13.14
N ARG A 54 2.09 -4.77 -13.02
CA ARG A 54 2.43 -3.96 -14.19
C ARG A 54 3.83 -4.18 -14.70
N THR A 55 4.81 -4.32 -13.83
CA THR A 55 6.21 -4.46 -14.26
C THR A 55 6.68 -5.91 -14.37
N GLY A 56 5.87 -6.88 -13.94
CA GLY A 56 6.24 -8.30 -13.92
C GLY A 56 7.25 -8.69 -12.84
N TYR A 57 7.65 -7.76 -11.97
CA TYR A 57 8.57 -8.01 -10.85
C TYR A 57 7.78 -8.43 -9.61
N ILE A 58 7.55 -9.73 -9.46
CA ILE A 58 6.80 -10.28 -8.34
C ILE A 58 7.52 -9.97 -7.03
N SER A 59 6.88 -9.19 -6.15
CA SER A 59 7.41 -8.81 -4.84
C SER A 59 6.64 -9.50 -3.72
N PHE A 60 7.34 -10.21 -2.85
CA PHE A 60 6.82 -10.70 -1.57
C PHE A 60 7.14 -9.77 -0.40
N GLY A 61 7.83 -8.66 -0.67
CA GLY A 61 8.22 -7.68 0.35
C GLY A 61 7.15 -6.63 0.67
N HIS A 62 5.92 -6.73 0.16
CA HIS A 62 4.86 -5.75 0.42
C HIS A 62 4.46 -5.62 1.90
N PRO A 63 4.40 -6.71 2.71
CA PRO A 63 4.15 -6.60 4.14
C PRO A 63 5.18 -5.72 4.85
N PHE A 64 6.43 -5.70 4.38
CA PHE A 64 7.46 -4.80 4.88
C PHE A 64 7.12 -3.32 4.63
N LEU A 65 6.68 -2.95 3.43
CA LEU A 65 6.28 -1.57 3.10
C LEU A 65 5.08 -1.12 3.95
N ILE A 66 4.09 -1.98 4.09
CA ILE A 66 2.92 -1.75 4.96
C ILE A 66 3.38 -1.56 6.41
N GLY A 67 4.31 -2.41 6.86
CA GLY A 67 4.89 -2.36 8.20
C GLY A 67 5.63 -1.05 8.47
N ILE A 68 6.48 -0.57 7.54
CA ILE A 68 7.15 0.74 7.70
C ILE A 68 6.11 1.84 7.93
N GLY A 69 5.08 1.92 7.09
CA GLY A 69 4.04 2.94 7.22
C GLY A 69 3.32 2.87 8.56
N ALA A 70 2.91 1.67 8.96
CA ALA A 70 2.21 1.41 10.19
C ALA A 70 3.07 1.70 11.44
N TYR A 71 4.31 1.19 11.50
CA TYR A 71 5.20 1.44 12.64
C TYR A 71 5.66 2.88 12.73
N THR A 72 5.96 3.52 11.60
CA THR A 72 6.38 4.93 11.60
C THR A 72 5.29 5.82 12.19
N THR A 73 4.06 5.70 11.71
CA THR A 73 2.97 6.52 12.25
C THR A 73 2.64 6.17 13.70
N ALA A 74 2.70 4.89 14.08
CA ALA A 74 2.48 4.45 15.47
C ALA A 74 3.54 5.02 16.43
N ILE A 75 4.82 5.02 16.03
CA ILE A 75 5.91 5.57 16.82
C ILE A 75 5.77 7.09 16.92
N LEU A 76 5.52 7.79 15.83
CA LEU A 76 5.39 9.25 15.83
C LEU A 76 4.23 9.71 16.71
N THR A 77 3.08 9.05 16.66
CA THR A 77 1.91 9.43 17.45
C THR A 77 2.03 9.03 18.92
N LYS A 78 2.65 7.90 19.24
CA LYS A 78 2.67 7.37 20.60
C LYS A 78 3.91 7.78 21.43
N ARG A 79 5.05 7.99 20.77
CA ARG A 79 6.32 8.30 21.45
C ARG A 79 6.72 9.76 21.34
N PHE A 80 6.29 10.42 20.28
CA PHE A 80 6.63 11.81 20.01
C PHE A 80 5.42 12.74 20.07
N ASP A 81 4.22 12.21 20.40
CA ASP A 81 2.96 12.96 20.50
C ASP A 81 2.64 13.83 19.27
N ILE A 82 3.14 13.40 18.10
CA ILE A 82 2.87 14.08 16.83
C ILE A 82 1.42 13.81 16.41
N PRO A 83 0.64 14.83 16.06
CA PRO A 83 -0.73 14.63 15.56
C PRO A 83 -0.76 13.70 14.35
N VAL A 84 -1.80 12.85 14.27
CA VAL A 84 -1.94 11.82 13.22
C VAL A 84 -1.89 12.44 11.83
N GLU A 85 -2.39 13.65 11.66
CA GLU A 85 -2.43 14.41 10.41
C GLU A 85 -1.03 14.65 9.82
N TYR A 86 -0.01 14.84 10.66
CA TYR A 86 1.39 14.99 10.26
C TYR A 86 2.13 13.64 10.26
N ALA A 87 1.72 12.73 11.12
CA ALA A 87 2.35 11.41 11.24
C ALA A 87 2.10 10.55 9.99
N ILE A 88 0.90 10.62 9.36
CA ILE A 88 0.57 9.86 8.16
C ILE A 88 1.44 10.29 6.96
N PRO A 89 1.54 11.57 6.57
CA PRO A 89 2.45 11.98 5.50
C PRO A 89 3.91 11.62 5.76
N ALA A 90 4.38 11.78 7.01
CA ALA A 90 5.73 11.38 7.39
C ALA A 90 5.95 9.87 7.23
N ALA A 91 4.96 9.05 7.61
CA ALA A 91 5.01 7.60 7.44
C ALA A 91 5.07 7.19 5.95
N VAL A 92 4.32 7.88 5.09
CA VAL A 92 4.37 7.66 3.63
C VAL A 92 5.78 7.97 3.08
N ILE A 93 6.36 9.12 3.46
CA ILE A 93 7.71 9.50 3.04
C ILE A 93 8.74 8.47 3.53
N MET A 94 8.65 8.06 4.81
CA MET A 94 9.55 7.04 5.37
C MET A 94 9.39 5.70 4.68
N THR A 95 8.18 5.31 4.27
CA THR A 95 7.96 4.08 3.50
C THR A 95 8.59 4.19 2.11
N MET A 96 8.47 5.33 1.44
CA MET A 96 9.12 5.55 0.15
C MET A 96 10.66 5.49 0.27
N ILE A 97 11.23 6.10 1.28
CA ILE A 97 12.69 6.10 1.53
C ILE A 97 13.16 4.69 1.89
N GLY A 98 12.58 4.08 2.91
CA GLY A 98 12.96 2.74 3.39
C GLY A 98 12.77 1.68 2.32
N GLY A 99 11.66 1.76 1.60
CA GLY A 99 11.40 0.92 0.45
C GLY A 99 12.43 1.10 -0.67
N THR A 100 12.80 2.35 -0.99
CA THR A 100 13.80 2.63 -2.02
C THR A 100 15.17 2.07 -1.65
N ILE A 101 15.60 2.22 -0.39
CA ILE A 101 16.85 1.65 0.12
C ILE A 101 16.86 0.13 -0.07
N MET A 102 15.76 -0.54 0.25
CA MET A 102 15.60 -1.98 0.05
C MET A 102 15.61 -2.37 -1.43
N PHE A 103 14.92 -1.60 -2.28
CA PHE A 103 14.76 -1.92 -3.68
C PHE A 103 16.03 -1.68 -4.52
N LEU A 104 16.87 -0.71 -4.15
CA LEU A 104 18.09 -0.38 -4.90
C LEU A 104 19.00 -1.59 -5.18
N PRO A 105 19.35 -2.44 -4.20
CA PRO A 105 20.11 -3.66 -4.47
C PRO A 105 19.37 -4.65 -5.38
N ALA A 106 18.04 -4.74 -5.20
CA ALA A 106 17.21 -5.67 -5.94
C ALA A 106 17.00 -5.27 -7.42
N LEU A 107 17.26 -4.00 -7.81
CA LEU A 107 17.22 -3.55 -9.21
C LEU A 107 18.17 -4.32 -10.14
N ARG A 108 19.25 -4.87 -9.60
CA ARG A 108 20.24 -5.66 -10.36
C ARG A 108 19.80 -7.11 -10.59
N ILE A 109 18.74 -7.53 -9.90
CA ILE A 109 18.26 -8.91 -9.90
C ILE A 109 17.07 -9.00 -10.84
N LYS A 110 17.06 -10.01 -11.72
CA LYS A 110 15.99 -10.22 -12.71
C LYS A 110 15.17 -11.47 -12.36
N GLY A 111 13.91 -11.47 -12.79
CA GLY A 111 13.03 -12.64 -12.70
C GLY A 111 12.70 -13.08 -11.26
N SER A 112 12.60 -14.40 -11.08
CA SER A 112 12.16 -15.01 -9.81
C SER A 112 13.10 -14.75 -8.63
N TYR A 113 14.37 -14.44 -8.86
CA TYR A 113 15.31 -14.11 -7.79
C TYR A 113 14.94 -12.81 -7.06
N PHE A 114 14.29 -11.86 -7.75
CA PHE A 114 13.75 -10.67 -7.11
C PHE A 114 12.70 -11.01 -6.04
N ALA A 115 11.85 -11.98 -6.31
CA ALA A 115 10.85 -12.45 -5.37
C ALA A 115 11.48 -13.03 -4.08
N LEU A 116 12.54 -13.84 -4.24
CA LEU A 116 13.27 -14.42 -3.11
C LEU A 116 13.96 -13.34 -2.26
N VAL A 117 14.61 -12.37 -2.91
CA VAL A 117 15.28 -11.26 -2.21
C VAL A 117 14.26 -10.40 -1.47
N SER A 118 13.12 -10.10 -2.08
CA SER A 118 12.06 -9.32 -1.42
C SER A 118 11.47 -10.05 -0.20
N LEU A 119 11.35 -11.39 -0.27
CA LEU A 119 10.94 -12.22 0.86
C LEU A 119 11.99 -12.18 1.99
N ALA A 120 13.28 -12.32 1.65
CA ALA A 120 14.36 -12.23 2.63
C ALA A 120 14.41 -10.88 3.35
N PHE A 121 14.17 -9.79 2.63
CA PHE A 121 14.06 -8.45 3.24
C PHE A 121 12.86 -8.33 4.19
N MET A 122 11.72 -8.90 3.82
CA MET A 122 10.54 -8.93 4.69
C MET A 122 10.85 -9.66 6.00
N GLU A 123 11.45 -10.84 5.91
CA GLU A 123 11.80 -11.64 7.08
C GLU A 123 12.86 -10.96 7.95
N LEU A 124 13.88 -10.36 7.34
CA LEU A 124 14.91 -9.60 8.04
C LEU A 124 14.28 -8.44 8.82
N MET A 125 13.37 -7.69 8.23
CA MET A 125 12.68 -6.57 8.89
C MET A 125 11.73 -7.03 9.99
N TYR A 126 11.07 -8.16 9.81
CA TYR A 126 10.28 -8.78 10.87
C TYR A 126 11.13 -9.05 12.12
N GLN A 127 12.34 -9.61 11.95
CA GLN A 127 13.28 -9.86 13.03
C GLN A 127 13.83 -8.56 13.63
N LEU A 128 14.20 -7.59 12.78
CA LEU A 128 14.75 -6.31 13.21
C LEU A 128 13.78 -5.52 14.09
N VAL A 129 12.50 -5.47 13.74
CA VAL A 129 11.46 -4.76 14.51
C VAL A 129 11.33 -5.34 15.91
N GLN A 130 11.57 -6.64 16.10
CA GLN A 130 11.46 -7.29 17.39
C GLN A 130 12.70 -7.06 18.29
N VAL A 131 13.88 -6.92 17.69
CA VAL A 131 15.17 -6.89 18.42
C VAL A 131 15.72 -5.47 18.52
N ILE A 132 15.64 -4.69 17.45
CA ILE A 132 16.20 -3.32 17.43
C ILE A 132 15.20 -2.35 18.08
N ARG A 133 15.67 -1.72 19.16
CA ARG A 133 14.90 -0.68 19.87
C ARG A 133 13.49 -1.14 20.29
N PRO A 134 13.39 -2.23 21.09
CA PRO A 134 12.09 -2.71 21.56
C PRO A 134 11.35 -1.68 22.43
N ASP A 135 12.06 -0.73 23.01
CA ASP A 135 11.54 0.46 23.67
C ASP A 135 10.70 1.35 22.73
N LEU A 136 11.04 1.42 21.43
CA LEU A 136 10.30 2.20 20.43
C LEU A 136 9.20 1.39 19.75
N THR A 137 9.50 0.16 19.34
CA THR A 137 8.60 -0.68 18.54
C THR A 137 7.63 -1.52 19.37
N GLY A 138 7.89 -1.65 20.69
CA GLY A 138 7.20 -2.60 21.55
C GLY A 138 7.71 -4.03 21.44
N GLY A 139 8.74 -4.27 20.62
CA GLY A 139 9.35 -5.60 20.41
C GLY A 139 8.35 -6.65 19.96
N THR A 140 8.42 -7.85 20.50
CA THR A 140 7.51 -8.96 20.17
C THR A 140 6.06 -8.73 20.60
N ARG A 141 5.82 -7.85 21.59
CA ARG A 141 4.47 -7.52 22.08
C ARG A 141 3.77 -6.49 21.20
N GLY A 142 4.54 -5.71 20.43
CA GLY A 142 4.02 -4.60 19.64
C GLY A 142 3.57 -3.40 20.49
N MET A 143 2.77 -2.53 19.88
CA MET A 143 2.23 -1.34 20.53
C MET A 143 0.70 -1.40 20.52
N SER A 144 0.07 -1.01 21.65
CA SER A 144 -1.37 -0.91 21.80
C SER A 144 -1.75 0.47 22.35
N GLY A 145 -3.03 0.83 22.31
CA GLY A 145 -3.51 2.14 22.78
C GLY A 145 -3.06 3.29 21.89
N LEU A 146 -3.00 3.05 20.57
CA LEU A 146 -2.75 4.09 19.57
C LEU A 146 -4.00 4.95 19.39
N VAL A 147 -3.78 6.20 19.00
CA VAL A 147 -4.88 7.12 18.66
C VAL A 147 -5.66 6.53 17.49
N THR A 148 -6.97 6.34 17.68
CA THR A 148 -7.86 5.84 16.64
C THR A 148 -8.46 7.00 15.85
N LEU A 149 -8.39 6.95 14.51
CA LEU A 149 -8.97 7.95 13.62
C LEU A 149 -10.50 7.97 13.67
N THR A 150 -11.11 6.84 14.01
CA THR A 150 -12.57 6.72 14.00
C THR A 150 -13.08 6.02 15.24
N ARG A 151 -14.22 6.48 15.73
CA ARG A 151 -14.96 5.83 16.81
C ARG A 151 -16.15 5.09 16.20
N GLY A 152 -16.16 3.75 16.37
CA GLY A 152 -17.24 2.90 15.90
C GLY A 152 -17.04 2.31 14.51
N ALA A 153 -17.77 1.22 14.22
CA ALA A 153 -17.60 0.45 12.98
C ALA A 153 -18.07 1.21 11.73
N VAL A 154 -19.12 2.03 11.85
CA VAL A 154 -19.67 2.78 10.71
C VAL A 154 -18.68 3.83 10.20
N ASN A 155 -18.11 4.64 11.10
CA ASN A 155 -17.12 5.65 10.73
C ASN A 155 -15.84 4.99 10.18
N GLY A 156 -15.41 3.85 10.76
CA GLY A 156 -14.30 3.07 10.25
C GLY A 156 -14.54 2.52 8.84
N TYR A 157 -15.78 2.13 8.57
CA TYR A 157 -16.20 1.68 7.24
C TYR A 157 -16.06 2.80 6.21
N TYR A 158 -16.65 3.97 6.47
CA TYR A 158 -16.55 5.09 5.51
C TYR A 158 -15.11 5.57 5.32
N LEU A 159 -14.29 5.56 6.37
CA LEU A 159 -12.86 5.87 6.25
C LEU A 159 -12.15 4.90 5.30
N SER A 160 -12.31 3.58 5.53
CA SER A 160 -11.67 2.56 4.71
C SER A 160 -12.18 2.54 3.27
N LEU A 161 -13.49 2.74 3.06
CA LEU A 161 -14.11 2.83 1.76
C LEU A 161 -13.60 4.05 0.97
N THR A 162 -13.56 5.22 1.61
CA THR A 162 -13.04 6.45 0.99
C THR A 162 -11.58 6.29 0.61
N LEU A 163 -10.75 5.73 1.49
CA LEU A 163 -9.34 5.47 1.21
C LEU A 163 -9.19 4.53 0.00
N MET A 164 -9.95 3.43 -0.02
CA MET A 164 -9.93 2.46 -1.13
C MET A 164 -10.34 3.11 -2.45
N ILE A 165 -11.43 3.88 -2.47
CA ILE A 165 -11.92 4.55 -3.68
C ILE A 165 -10.91 5.58 -4.19
N VAL A 166 -10.36 6.42 -3.31
CA VAL A 166 -9.37 7.44 -3.66
C VAL A 166 -8.11 6.79 -4.24
N VAL A 167 -7.58 5.76 -3.56
CA VAL A 167 -6.40 5.03 -4.05
C VAL A 167 -6.69 4.36 -5.39
N ALA A 168 -7.83 3.67 -5.53
CA ALA A 168 -8.21 3.01 -6.77
C ALA A 168 -8.33 4.01 -7.93
N LEU A 169 -8.97 5.17 -7.69
CA LEU A 169 -9.13 6.21 -8.68
C LEU A 169 -7.78 6.83 -9.09
N CYS A 170 -6.93 7.17 -8.11
CA CYS A 170 -5.60 7.73 -8.37
C CYS A 170 -4.75 6.75 -9.19
N MET A 171 -4.74 5.47 -8.83
CA MET A 171 -3.97 4.45 -9.56
C MET A 171 -4.56 4.18 -10.94
N TRP A 172 -5.88 4.15 -11.08
CA TRP A 172 -6.53 4.02 -12.37
C TRP A 172 -6.19 5.19 -13.32
N LEU A 173 -6.21 6.44 -12.80
CA LEU A 173 -5.81 7.62 -13.56
C LEU A 173 -4.33 7.55 -13.95
N LEU A 174 -3.45 7.18 -13.01
CA LEU A 174 -2.02 7.01 -13.28
C LEU A 174 -1.78 5.99 -14.41
N MET A 175 -2.47 4.85 -14.36
CA MET A 175 -2.31 3.79 -15.37
C MET A 175 -2.82 4.19 -16.76
N ARG A 176 -3.63 5.24 -16.87
CA ARG A 176 -4.06 5.82 -18.16
C ARG A 176 -3.06 6.80 -18.77
N THR A 177 -2.05 7.20 -18.02
CA THR A 177 -1.00 8.11 -18.50
C THR A 177 0.04 7.35 -19.35
N ARG A 178 0.91 8.12 -20.02
CA ARG A 178 2.07 7.56 -20.73
C ARG A 178 2.99 6.76 -19.81
N LEU A 179 3.08 7.14 -18.53
CA LEU A 179 3.85 6.40 -17.53
C LEU A 179 3.24 5.01 -17.27
N GLY A 180 1.93 4.92 -17.10
CA GLY A 180 1.26 3.63 -16.91
C GLY A 180 1.47 2.68 -18.11
N THR A 181 1.42 3.20 -19.34
CA THR A 181 1.72 2.42 -20.54
C THR A 181 3.17 1.95 -20.55
N ALA A 182 4.13 2.82 -20.18
CA ALA A 182 5.55 2.49 -20.10
C ALA A 182 5.83 1.41 -19.03
N LEU A 183 5.14 1.47 -17.88
CA LEU A 183 5.25 0.44 -16.83
C LEU A 183 4.78 -0.93 -17.34
N SER A 184 3.64 -0.97 -18.04
CA SER A 184 3.12 -2.23 -18.62
C SER A 184 4.05 -2.77 -19.73
N ALA A 185 4.70 -1.90 -20.48
CA ALA A 185 5.67 -2.30 -21.50
C ALA A 185 6.89 -3.01 -20.91
N ILE A 186 7.36 -2.61 -19.70
CA ILE A 186 8.45 -3.31 -18.99
C ILE A 186 8.06 -4.76 -18.68
N GLY A 187 6.84 -4.98 -18.20
CA GLY A 187 6.34 -6.31 -17.89
C GLY A 187 6.25 -7.22 -19.12
N MET A 188 6.10 -6.64 -20.32
CA MET A 188 6.08 -7.39 -21.58
C MET A 188 7.50 -7.70 -22.11
N ASN A 189 8.33 -6.67 -22.23
CA ASN A 189 9.72 -6.83 -22.71
C ASN A 189 10.60 -5.62 -22.32
N GLU A 190 11.48 -5.83 -21.36
CA GLU A 190 12.39 -4.81 -20.84
C GLU A 190 13.41 -4.33 -21.91
N GLU A 191 13.91 -5.23 -22.77
CA GLU A 191 14.88 -4.88 -23.81
C GLU A 191 14.26 -3.98 -24.88
N SER A 192 13.00 -4.23 -25.23
CA SER A 192 12.27 -3.37 -26.18
C SER A 192 12.06 -1.95 -25.61
N VAL A 193 11.80 -1.83 -24.31
CA VAL A 193 11.69 -0.53 -23.63
C VAL A 193 13.03 0.21 -23.67
N LYS A 194 14.14 -0.51 -23.44
CA LYS A 194 15.49 0.06 -23.54
C LYS A 194 15.82 0.50 -24.95
N GLY A 195 15.44 -0.30 -25.95
CA GLY A 195 15.62 0.02 -27.38
C GLY A 195 14.84 1.27 -27.82
N SER A 196 13.73 1.59 -27.17
CA SER A 196 12.95 2.82 -27.42
C SER A 196 13.51 4.09 -26.74
N GLY A 197 14.68 4.00 -26.10
CA GLY A 197 15.34 5.13 -25.44
C GLY A 197 14.84 5.44 -24.01
N LEU A 198 13.91 4.63 -23.48
CA LEU A 198 13.46 4.76 -22.11
C LEU A 198 14.38 3.98 -21.16
N SER A 199 14.53 4.48 -19.92
CA SER A 199 15.32 3.79 -18.89
C SER A 199 14.44 2.84 -18.08
N PRO A 200 14.56 1.51 -18.23
CA PRO A 200 13.78 0.56 -17.45
C PRO A 200 14.00 0.71 -15.94
N THR A 201 15.25 1.03 -15.53
CA THR A 201 15.60 1.23 -14.11
C THR A 201 14.81 2.37 -13.49
N LYS A 202 14.71 3.52 -14.17
CA LYS A 202 13.93 4.67 -13.66
C LYS A 202 12.45 4.35 -13.58
N LEU A 203 11.91 3.65 -14.56
CA LEU A 203 10.51 3.24 -14.58
C LEU A 203 10.19 2.23 -13.48
N LYS A 204 11.06 1.25 -13.25
CA LYS A 204 10.93 0.30 -12.12
C LYS A 204 10.98 1.03 -10.78
N LEU A 205 11.92 1.96 -10.61
CA LEU A 205 12.02 2.76 -9.39
C LEU A 205 10.74 3.57 -9.18
N PHE A 206 10.20 4.18 -10.22
CA PHE A 206 8.93 4.92 -10.15
C PHE A 206 7.77 4.01 -9.74
N ALA A 207 7.64 2.81 -10.36
CA ALA A 207 6.61 1.83 -9.97
C ALA A 207 6.74 1.44 -8.50
N PHE A 208 7.98 1.20 -8.04
CA PHE A 208 8.24 0.85 -6.66
C PHE A 208 7.90 1.97 -5.69
N MET A 209 8.30 3.21 -5.97
CA MET A 209 7.99 4.38 -5.14
C MET A 209 6.47 4.61 -5.05
N THR A 210 5.76 4.47 -6.17
CA THR A 210 4.29 4.59 -6.21
C THR A 210 3.63 3.47 -5.38
N SER A 211 4.11 2.24 -5.52
CA SER A 211 3.66 1.10 -4.71
C SER A 211 3.94 1.33 -3.22
N ALA A 212 5.14 1.78 -2.86
CA ALA A 212 5.53 2.09 -1.48
C ALA A 212 4.68 3.21 -0.87
N LEU A 213 4.34 4.25 -1.67
CA LEU A 213 3.44 5.31 -1.25
C LEU A 213 2.06 4.75 -0.84
N VAL A 214 1.47 3.93 -1.70
CA VAL A 214 0.14 3.33 -1.44
C VAL A 214 0.18 2.36 -0.27
N ALA A 215 1.21 1.50 -0.20
CA ALA A 215 1.40 0.56 0.92
C ALA A 215 1.58 1.28 2.25
N GLY A 216 2.43 2.32 2.29
CA GLY A 216 2.67 3.14 3.47
C GLY A 216 1.43 3.88 3.94
N LEU A 217 0.67 4.46 3.01
CA LEU A 217 -0.60 5.11 3.30
C LEU A 217 -1.60 4.12 3.88
N GLY A 218 -1.81 2.98 3.22
CA GLY A 218 -2.70 1.92 3.70
C GLY A 218 -2.31 1.40 5.08
N GLY A 219 -1.02 1.16 5.33
CA GLY A 219 -0.49 0.74 6.63
C GLY A 219 -0.73 1.76 7.73
N ALA A 220 -0.46 3.05 7.45
CA ALA A 220 -0.67 4.14 8.38
C ALA A 220 -2.15 4.30 8.78
N PHE A 221 -3.08 4.24 7.83
CA PHE A 221 -4.51 4.28 8.13
C PHE A 221 -4.99 3.03 8.87
N TYR A 222 -4.49 1.85 8.46
CA TYR A 222 -4.89 0.58 9.05
C TYR A 222 -4.54 0.47 10.54
N VAL A 223 -3.34 0.91 10.93
CA VAL A 223 -2.91 0.88 12.34
C VAL A 223 -3.74 1.80 13.22
N HIS A 224 -4.14 2.96 12.72
CA HIS A 224 -5.01 3.91 13.44
C HIS A 224 -6.50 3.50 13.40
N TYR A 225 -6.89 2.60 12.52
CA TYR A 225 -8.18 1.93 12.61
C TYR A 225 -8.17 0.84 13.68
N LEU A 226 -7.12 0.02 13.77
CA LEU A 226 -7.01 -1.05 14.76
C LEU A 226 -6.68 -0.54 16.16
N GLY A 227 -5.99 0.59 16.30
CA GLY A 227 -5.49 1.11 17.58
C GLY A 227 -4.35 0.29 18.20
N SER A 228 -3.80 -0.65 17.44
CA SER A 228 -2.68 -1.51 17.87
C SER A 228 -1.89 -2.02 16.68
N ILE A 229 -0.60 -2.34 16.91
CA ILE A 229 0.28 -2.98 15.94
C ILE A 229 1.15 -4.00 16.65
N ALA A 230 1.32 -5.17 16.06
CA ALA A 230 2.25 -6.19 16.52
C ALA A 230 2.92 -6.88 15.33
N PRO A 231 4.19 -7.28 15.44
CA PRO A 231 4.83 -8.10 14.43
C PRO A 231 4.21 -9.50 14.49
N ARG A 232 3.53 -9.90 13.41
CA ARG A 232 2.95 -11.24 13.24
C ARG A 232 3.06 -11.66 11.79
#